data_60e5bc1e011417cc4674cebbefed4258
#
_entry.id   60e5bc1e011417cc4674cebbefed4258
#
_cell.length_a   1.000
_cell.length_b   1.000
_cell.length_c   1.000
_cell.angle_alpha   90.00
_cell.angle_beta   90.00
_cell.angle_gamma   90.00
#
_symmetry.space_group_name_H-M   'P 1'
#
loop_
_entity.id
_entity.type
_entity.pdbx_description
1 polymer ?
#
loop_
_entity_poly.entity_id
_entity_poly.type
_entity_poly.pdbx_seq_one_letter_code
_entity_poly.pdbx_strand_id
1 'polypeptide(L)'
;MLKKSADERPVRQPARKAEQPKNGIIEIDLHIRELLDNTAGLSNKEMLDCQMKEFRRVMDENQKNKGQKIVFIHGKGEGVLRSELLKELKRVYKNCTYQDASFREYGFGATMVTIH
;
A
#
# COMPACT_ATOMS: atom_id res chain seq x y z
N MET A 1 11.90 -7.24 26.50
CA MET A 1 11.56 -7.22 26.07
C MET A 1 11.12 -7.27 25.36
N LEU A 2 11.31 -7.54 25.37
CA LEU A 2 10.87 -7.55 24.78
C LEU A 2 10.47 -7.52 24.09
N LYS A 3 10.57 -7.70 24.07
CA LYS A 3 10.13 -7.62 23.34
C LYS A 3 9.71 -7.83 22.62
N LYS A 4 9.72 -8.24 22.60
CA LYS A 4 9.22 -8.37 21.87
C LYS A 4 8.60 -8.56 21.38
N SER A 5 8.66 -8.85 21.60
CA SER A 5 7.96 -8.93 21.10
C SER A 5 7.41 -8.89 20.39
N ALA A 6 7.45 -9.02 20.62
CA ALA A 6 6.94 -8.87 20.04
C ALA A 6 6.57 -8.83 19.25
N ASP A 7 6.60 -9.00 19.37
CA ASP A 7 6.26 -8.85 18.70
C ASP A 7 5.73 -8.82 17.98
N GLU A 8 5.47 -8.94 18.17
CA GLU A 8 5.05 -8.86 17.54
C GLU A 8 4.70 -8.63 16.58
N ARG A 9 4.83 -8.48 16.40
CA ARG A 9 4.59 -8.09 15.43
C ARG A 9 4.76 -8.00 14.53
N PRO A 10 4.53 -8.20 14.27
CA PRO A 10 4.99 -8.19 13.36
C PRO A 10 5.38 -7.42 12.77
N VAL A 11 5.62 -7.25 12.80
CA VAL A 11 5.84 -6.61 12.22
C VAL A 11 6.30 -6.23 11.26
N ARG A 12 6.30 -5.83 10.88
CA ARG A 12 6.56 -5.45 9.94
C ARG A 12 7.47 -4.56 9.76
N GLN A 13 7.91 -4.43 9.65
CA GLN A 13 8.46 -3.77 9.58
C GLN A 13 9.32 -3.05 9.11
N PRO A 14 9.87 -3.05 9.21
CA PRO A 14 11.01 -2.27 9.07
C PRO A 14 11.38 -2.04 7.70
N ALA A 15 11.04 -2.92 6.98
CA ALA A 15 11.24 -2.74 5.60
C ALA A 15 10.62 -1.46 5.15
N ARG A 16 10.00 -0.81 6.05
CA ARG A 16 9.36 0.44 5.75
C ARG A 16 10.28 1.48 5.18
N LYS A 17 11.55 1.22 5.19
CA LYS A 17 12.43 2.12 4.53
C LYS A 17 12.06 2.33 3.10
N ALA A 18 11.38 1.36 2.53
CA ALA A 18 10.94 1.48 1.17
C ALA A 18 10.01 2.65 0.97
N GLU A 19 9.56 3.25 2.06
CA GLU A 19 8.68 4.40 1.97
C GLU A 19 9.42 5.68 1.67
N GLN A 20 10.73 5.62 1.60
CA GLN A 20 11.51 6.79 1.23
C GLN A 20 11.17 7.17 -0.20
N PRO A 21 10.93 8.46 -0.47
CA PRO A 21 10.63 8.89 -1.82
C PRO A 21 11.77 8.56 -2.78
N LYS A 22 11.41 8.10 -3.94
CA LYS A 22 12.35 7.81 -4.98
C LYS A 22 12.02 8.75 -6.13
N ASN A 23 12.89 9.72 -6.40
CA ASN A 23 12.59 10.78 -7.35
C ASN A 23 11.31 11.52 -6.95
N GLY A 24 11.09 11.65 -5.64
CA GLY A 24 9.90 12.32 -5.16
C GLY A 24 8.66 11.45 -5.15
N ILE A 25 8.79 10.18 -5.48
CA ILE A 25 7.65 9.25 -5.51
C ILE A 25 7.83 8.22 -4.41
N ILE A 26 6.79 8.04 -3.61
CA ILE A 26 6.79 7.03 -2.57
C ILE A 26 6.27 5.74 -3.18
N GLU A 27 6.99 4.64 -3.00
CA GLU A 27 6.56 3.33 -3.50
C GLU A 27 6.17 2.46 -2.34
N ILE A 28 4.96 1.93 -2.39
CA ILE A 28 4.44 1.06 -1.33
C ILE A 28 4.04 -0.27 -1.96
N ASP A 29 4.73 -1.32 -1.55
CA ASP A 29 4.41 -2.66 -2.04
C ASP A 29 3.36 -3.27 -1.13
N LEU A 30 2.18 -3.52 -1.68
CA LEU A 30 1.07 -4.07 -0.92
C LEU A 30 0.93 -5.57 -1.04
N HIS A 31 1.89 -6.24 -1.68
CA HIS A 31 1.85 -7.69 -1.70
C HIS A 31 1.86 -8.20 -0.26
N ILE A 32 1.02 -9.18 0.03
CA ILE A 32 0.85 -9.61 1.42
C ILE A 32 2.15 -10.06 2.06
N ARG A 33 3.05 -10.63 1.28
CA ARG A 33 4.33 -11.09 1.83
C ARG A 33 5.28 -9.95 2.19
N GLU A 34 5.00 -8.76 1.67
CA GLU A 34 5.76 -7.58 2.07
C GLU A 34 5.24 -6.99 3.36
N LEU A 35 4.03 -7.35 3.75
CA LEU A 35 3.39 -6.80 4.93
C LEU A 35 3.46 -7.75 6.11
N LEU A 36 3.47 -9.06 5.85
CA LEU A 36 3.44 -10.07 6.89
C LEU A 36 4.48 -11.14 6.62
N ASP A 37 5.15 -11.57 7.67
CA ASP A 37 6.14 -12.64 7.56
C ASP A 37 5.47 -13.99 7.35
N ASN A 38 4.28 -14.17 7.91
CA ASN A 38 3.61 -15.45 7.90
C ASN A 38 2.13 -15.25 7.62
N THR A 39 1.66 -15.87 6.55
CA THR A 39 0.27 -15.75 6.16
C THR A 39 -0.54 -17.02 6.45
N ALA A 40 0.08 -18.00 7.10
CA ALA A 40 -0.60 -19.24 7.42
C ALA A 40 -1.84 -18.96 8.28
N GLY A 41 -2.95 -19.59 7.93
CA GLY A 41 -4.17 -19.44 8.69
C GLY A 41 -5.00 -18.22 8.33
N LEU A 42 -4.51 -17.37 7.44
CA LEU A 42 -5.26 -16.18 7.06
C LEU A 42 -6.16 -16.47 5.85
N SER A 43 -7.39 -15.99 5.93
CA SER A 43 -8.30 -16.07 4.79
C SER A 43 -7.93 -14.99 3.79
N ASN A 44 -8.48 -15.11 2.58
CA ASN A 44 -8.27 -14.08 1.57
C ASN A 44 -8.80 -12.73 2.04
N LYS A 45 -9.92 -12.74 2.76
CA LYS A 45 -10.47 -11.51 3.28
C LYS A 45 -9.55 -10.86 4.30
N GLU A 46 -8.98 -11.68 5.17
CA GLU A 46 -8.06 -11.14 6.19
C GLU A 46 -6.81 -10.57 5.54
N MET A 47 -6.31 -11.21 4.50
CA MET A 47 -5.15 -10.69 3.80
C MET A 47 -5.49 -9.38 3.10
N LEU A 48 -6.66 -9.30 2.49
CA LEU A 48 -7.11 -8.07 1.84
C LEU A 48 -7.23 -6.94 2.87
N ASP A 49 -7.79 -7.26 4.04
CA ASP A 49 -7.94 -6.26 5.09
C ASP A 49 -6.58 -5.70 5.52
N CYS A 50 -5.57 -6.55 5.62
CA CYS A 50 -4.22 -6.10 5.95
C CYS A 50 -3.67 -5.16 4.89
N GLN A 51 -3.88 -5.52 3.63
CA GLN A 51 -3.39 -4.71 2.53
C GLN A 51 -4.08 -3.36 2.49
N MET A 52 -5.39 -3.34 2.71
CA MET A 52 -6.14 -2.09 2.73
C MET A 52 -5.77 -1.24 3.93
N LYS A 53 -5.46 -1.86 5.05
CA LYS A 53 -5.05 -1.13 6.23
C LYS A 53 -3.74 -0.38 5.96
N GLU A 54 -2.80 -1.03 5.29
CA GLU A 54 -1.53 -0.38 4.95
C GLU A 54 -1.77 0.76 3.96
N PHE A 55 -2.63 0.54 2.97
CA PHE A 55 -2.99 1.58 2.03
C PHE A 55 -3.54 2.81 2.75
N ARG A 56 -4.48 2.59 3.68
CA ARG A 56 -5.08 3.71 4.40
C ARG A 56 -4.07 4.45 5.27
N ARG A 57 -3.17 3.69 5.91
CA ARG A 57 -2.13 4.30 6.73
C ARG A 57 -1.31 5.28 5.91
N VAL A 58 -0.86 4.84 4.74
CA VAL A 58 -0.03 5.66 3.89
C VAL A 58 -0.81 6.88 3.37
N MET A 59 -2.05 6.66 2.94
CA MET A 59 -2.87 7.77 2.45
C MET A 59 -3.11 8.80 3.54
N ASP A 60 -3.44 8.34 4.74
CA ASP A 60 -3.72 9.25 5.84
C ASP A 60 -2.48 10.05 6.23
N GLU A 61 -1.33 9.43 6.19
CA GLU A 61 -0.09 10.12 6.54
C GLU A 61 0.30 11.17 5.52
N ASN A 62 -0.20 11.06 4.30
CA ASN A 62 0.22 11.96 3.24
C ASN A 62 -0.85 12.96 2.81
N GLN A 63 -1.97 13.03 3.54
CA GLN A 63 -3.07 13.92 3.13
C GLN A 63 -2.68 15.38 3.03
N LYS A 64 -1.71 15.80 3.81
CA LYS A 64 -1.28 17.20 3.81
C LYS A 64 -0.13 17.45 2.84
N ASN A 65 0.41 16.40 2.24
CA ASN A 65 1.55 16.55 1.34
C ASN A 65 1.08 16.76 -0.08
N LYS A 66 0.58 17.94 -0.35
CA LYS A 66 0.01 18.25 -1.67
C LYS A 66 1.08 18.10 -2.75
N GLY A 67 0.72 17.44 -3.82
CA GLY A 67 1.64 17.17 -4.91
C GLY A 67 2.41 15.87 -4.75
N GLN A 68 2.30 15.21 -3.59
CA GLN A 68 3.02 13.97 -3.39
C GLN A 68 2.43 12.86 -4.25
N LYS A 69 3.30 12.12 -4.91
CA LYS A 69 2.89 10.97 -5.70
C LYS A 69 3.26 9.70 -4.96
N ILE A 70 2.33 8.75 -4.95
CA ILE A 70 2.50 7.48 -4.25
C ILE A 70 2.12 6.37 -5.22
N VAL A 71 3.01 5.40 -5.40
CA VAL A 71 2.71 4.24 -6.22
C VAL A 71 2.41 3.08 -5.30
N PHE A 72 1.21 2.52 -5.43
CA PHE A 72 0.81 1.33 -4.68
C PHE A 72 0.92 0.13 -5.59
N ILE A 73 1.81 -0.78 -5.25
CA ILE A 73 2.03 -2.00 -6.03
C ILE A 73 1.11 -3.07 -5.47
N HIS A 74 0.04 -3.36 -6.19
CA HIS A 74 -0.99 -4.30 -5.73
C HIS A 74 -0.92 -5.65 -6.44
N GLY A 75 -0.10 -5.73 -7.49
CA GLY A 75 0.00 -6.96 -8.24
C GLY A 75 -1.13 -7.08 -9.25
N LYS A 76 -0.97 -8.00 -10.19
CA LYS A 76 -2.01 -8.20 -11.21
C LYS A 76 -3.15 -9.05 -10.70
N GLY A 77 -2.85 -10.20 -10.15
CA GLY A 77 -3.85 -11.07 -9.54
C GLY A 77 -5.21 -11.05 -10.22
N GLU A 78 -6.25 -11.18 -9.45
CA GLU A 78 -7.61 -11.14 -9.95
C GLU A 78 -8.21 -9.74 -9.88
N GLY A 79 -7.41 -8.78 -9.45
CA GLY A 79 -7.85 -7.40 -9.44
C GLY A 79 -8.67 -7.00 -8.22
N VAL A 80 -8.78 -7.88 -7.23
CA VAL A 80 -9.58 -7.56 -6.04
C VAL A 80 -8.99 -6.40 -5.27
N LEU A 81 -7.68 -6.45 -4.99
CA LEU A 81 -7.04 -5.39 -4.24
C LEU A 81 -7.11 -4.06 -5.00
N ARG A 82 -6.82 -4.10 -6.30
CA ARG A 82 -6.89 -2.89 -7.11
C ARG A 82 -8.29 -2.29 -7.07
N SER A 83 -9.30 -3.14 -7.19
CA SER A 83 -10.68 -2.68 -7.17
C SER A 83 -11.03 -2.00 -5.85
N GLU A 84 -10.60 -2.59 -4.73
CA GLU A 84 -10.86 -2.01 -3.42
C GLU A 84 -10.14 -0.69 -3.23
N LEU A 85 -8.90 -0.60 -3.72
CA LEU A 85 -8.16 0.66 -3.67
C LEU A 85 -8.90 1.76 -4.40
N LEU A 86 -9.36 1.46 -5.62
CA LEU A 86 -10.03 2.46 -6.42
C LEU A 86 -11.33 2.92 -5.78
N LYS A 87 -12.07 2.01 -5.16
CA LYS A 87 -13.28 2.37 -4.44
C LYS A 87 -12.98 3.34 -3.30
N GLU A 88 -11.95 3.06 -2.52
CA GLU A 88 -11.57 3.94 -1.41
C GLU A 88 -11.14 5.30 -1.92
N LEU A 89 -10.35 5.33 -2.98
CA LEU A 89 -9.90 6.59 -3.54
C LEU A 89 -11.06 7.46 -3.96
N LYS A 90 -12.08 6.87 -4.55
CA LYS A 90 -13.25 7.62 -4.99
C LYS A 90 -14.12 8.07 -3.84
N ARG A 91 -14.26 7.24 -2.82
CA ARG A 91 -15.22 7.50 -1.75
C ARG A 91 -14.66 8.30 -0.60
N VAL A 92 -13.43 8.03 -0.23
CA VAL A 92 -12.85 8.58 0.98
C VAL A 92 -11.82 9.66 0.67
N TYR A 93 -10.95 9.41 -0.29
CA TYR A 93 -9.82 10.29 -0.56
C TYR A 93 -10.11 11.14 -1.79
N LYS A 94 -11.03 12.08 -1.64
CA LYS A 94 -11.50 12.87 -2.77
C LYS A 94 -10.53 13.96 -3.19
N ASN A 95 -9.51 14.20 -2.39
CA ASN A 95 -8.50 15.19 -2.70
C ASN A 95 -7.31 14.60 -3.44
N CYS A 96 -7.52 13.56 -4.20
CA CYS A 96 -6.43 12.95 -4.95
C CYS A 96 -6.93 12.51 -6.32
N THR A 97 -5.97 12.32 -7.22
CA THR A 97 -6.24 11.71 -8.52
C THR A 97 -5.40 10.45 -8.60
N TYR A 98 -5.75 9.58 -9.53
CA TYR A 98 -5.03 8.32 -9.67
C TYR A 98 -5.02 7.89 -11.12
N GLN A 99 -4.03 7.08 -11.46
CA GLN A 99 -3.88 6.52 -12.79
C GLN A 99 -3.00 5.29 -12.68
N ASP A 100 -2.96 4.50 -13.73
CA ASP A 100 -2.05 3.36 -13.75
C ASP A 100 -0.63 3.89 -13.66
N ALA A 101 0.21 3.21 -12.88
CA ALA A 101 1.60 3.56 -12.79
C ALA A 101 2.31 3.11 -14.08
N SER A 102 3.53 3.58 -14.27
CA SER A 102 4.27 3.29 -15.47
C SER A 102 4.36 1.78 -15.72
N PHE A 103 3.85 1.34 -16.85
CA PHE A 103 3.92 -0.07 -17.21
C PHE A 103 5.38 -0.53 -17.32
N ARG A 104 6.23 0.35 -17.80
CA ARG A 104 7.64 0.04 -17.98
C ARG A 104 8.29 -0.35 -16.66
N GLU A 105 7.93 0.34 -15.60
CA GLU A 105 8.54 0.12 -14.30
C GLU A 105 7.82 -0.92 -13.47
N TYR A 106 6.48 -0.97 -13.57
CA TYR A 106 5.69 -1.77 -12.63
C TYR A 106 4.79 -2.79 -13.29
N GLY A 107 4.76 -2.82 -14.61
CA GLY A 107 3.82 -3.68 -15.30
C GLY A 107 2.40 -3.19 -15.07
N PHE A 108 1.44 -4.10 -15.07
CA PHE A 108 0.04 -3.74 -14.87
C PHE A 108 -0.37 -3.76 -13.41
N GLY A 109 0.56 -4.00 -12.52
CA GLY A 109 0.22 -4.27 -11.13
C GLY A 109 0.37 -3.11 -10.17
N ALA A 110 0.29 -1.86 -10.64
CA ALA A 110 0.48 -0.71 -9.75
C ALA A 110 -0.38 0.48 -10.17
N THR A 111 -0.76 1.27 -9.18
CA THR A 111 -1.55 2.48 -9.39
C THR A 111 -0.83 3.65 -8.75
N MET A 112 -0.72 4.76 -9.48
CA MET A 112 -0.10 5.96 -8.95
C MET A 112 -1.18 6.95 -8.50
N VAL A 113 -1.02 7.44 -7.27
CA VAL A 113 -1.94 8.41 -6.68
C VAL A 113 -1.19 9.73 -6.51
N THR A 114 -1.86 10.83 -6.81
CA THR A 114 -1.30 12.17 -6.57
C THR A 114 -2.21 12.90 -5.58
N ILE A 115 -1.64 13.39 -4.51
CA ILE A 115 -2.39 14.14 -3.49
C ILE A 115 -2.53 15.58 -3.95
N HIS A 116 -3.70 16.13 -3.84
CA HIS A 116 -3.97 17.51 -4.23
C HIS A 116 -4.41 18.40 -3.10
#